data_7c97f6950b6903c547eacb41385df460
#
_entry.id   7c97f6950b6903c547eacb41385df460
#
_cell.length_a   1.000
_cell.length_b   1.000
_cell.length_c   1.000
_cell.angle_alpha   90.00
_cell.angle_beta   90.00
_cell.angle_gamma   90.00
#
_symmetry.space_group_name_H-M   'P 1'
#
loop_
_entity.id
_entity.type
_entity.pdbx_description
1 polymer ?
#
loop_
_entity_poly.entity_id
_entity_poly.type
_entity_poly.pdbx_seq_one_letter_code
_entity_poly.pdbx_strand_id
1 'polypeptide(L)'
;MPFCHSREGGITSTHLLAHGVIYFPRSDNEHNTRGNIMAVIESIEIMQDEMTRWRRDIHAHPELGFEENRTAAIVAAKLREYGLEVHTGIGKTGVVGVLRSGDSTRSLGLRADMDALPIQEANTFEHRSTHEGCMHACGHDGHTTMLLGAAKYLAETRRFNGVVNFIFQPAEEGIGGARAMIADGLFDRFPCEAVFGMHNRPGLPVGQFAVRAGPMMAGGAFFDIHVTGKGAHGARPEAGVDPVLVASHIVIALQSIVARNLRPVDPAVVSVTKIHSGDAYNVIPQTAQLAGTVRAFTPEVMTQIERAMRRVVKATAEAFGATAELDFRVTFAPTVNDAKEAEFAAAVCAEVAGAGNVNRNPNLIVASEDFSFMLEKVPGCYFNIGNGAGEGACEVHNPAYDFNDGALPLGASVFARMVETRLNR
;
A
#
# COMPACT_ATOMS: atom_id res chain seq x y z
N MET A 1 31.00 13.31 44.70
CA MET A 1 31.03 13.28 46.19
C MET A 1 29.91 14.14 46.72
N PRO A 2 29.31 13.75 47.82
CA PRO A 2 28.50 12.56 48.05
C PRO A 2 27.20 12.80 48.82
N PHE A 3 26.48 11.70 49.07
CA PHE A 3 25.59 11.26 50.18
C PHE A 3 24.17 11.74 50.18
N CYS A 4 23.20 10.92 49.95
CA CYS A 4 22.65 9.76 50.67
C CYS A 4 22.27 10.08 52.14
N HIS A 5 21.00 10.01 52.48
CA HIS A 5 20.53 9.29 53.67
C HIS A 5 19.05 9.00 53.66
N SER A 6 18.75 7.74 53.89
CA SER A 6 17.51 7.06 54.19
C SER A 6 16.88 7.50 55.53
N ARG A 7 15.54 7.37 55.70
CA ARG A 7 14.91 6.94 56.96
C ARG A 7 13.63 6.19 56.70
N GLU A 8 13.61 4.98 57.19
CA GLU A 8 12.45 4.12 57.43
C GLU A 8 11.54 4.69 58.52
N GLY A 9 10.27 4.26 58.49
CA GLY A 9 9.32 4.50 59.56
C GLY A 9 8.00 3.78 59.28
N GLY A 10 7.92 2.51 59.69
CA GLY A 10 6.69 1.72 59.64
C GLY A 10 5.74 2.09 60.79
N ILE A 11 4.43 2.00 60.55
CA ILE A 11 3.42 1.74 61.56
C ILE A 11 2.35 0.81 60.96
N THR A 12 2.22 -0.34 61.60
CA THR A 12 1.15 -1.32 61.46
C THR A 12 -0.15 -0.77 62.04
N SER A 13 -1.28 -0.97 61.36
CA SER A 13 -2.59 -1.10 62.04
C SER A 13 -3.56 -1.86 61.16
N THR A 14 -3.90 -3.04 61.61
CA THR A 14 -5.00 -3.90 61.22
C THR A 14 -6.35 -3.27 61.59
N HIS A 15 -7.27 -3.21 60.62
CA HIS A 15 -8.71 -3.28 60.91
C HIS A 15 -9.43 -4.09 59.83
N LEU A 16 -9.90 -5.25 60.23
CA LEU A 16 -10.99 -5.99 59.59
C LEU A 16 -12.28 -5.14 59.70
N LEU A 17 -13.04 -5.04 58.62
CA LEU A 17 -14.51 -5.02 58.71
C LEU A 17 -15.17 -5.33 57.34
N ALA A 18 -15.91 -6.44 57.39
CA ALA A 18 -17.25 -6.66 56.88
C ALA A 18 -17.51 -6.66 55.35
N HIS A 19 -17.86 -7.83 54.89
CA HIS A 19 -18.54 -8.14 53.67
C HIS A 19 -19.85 -7.32 53.48
N GLY A 20 -19.94 -6.57 52.41
CA GLY A 20 -21.17 -6.05 51.85
C GLY A 20 -21.31 -6.53 50.43
N VAL A 21 -22.00 -7.66 50.22
CA VAL A 21 -22.43 -8.10 48.91
C VAL A 21 -23.58 -7.20 48.45
N ILE A 22 -23.29 -6.29 47.56
CA ILE A 22 -24.34 -5.53 46.83
C ILE A 22 -24.84 -6.42 45.71
N TYR A 23 -26.03 -6.93 45.87
CA TYR A 23 -26.79 -7.66 44.87
C TYR A 23 -27.34 -6.65 43.85
N PHE A 24 -26.80 -6.57 42.65
CA PHE A 24 -27.46 -5.90 41.53
C PHE A 24 -28.43 -6.90 40.88
N PRO A 25 -29.69 -6.54 40.66
CA PRO A 25 -30.60 -7.41 39.92
C PRO A 25 -30.14 -7.49 38.49
N ARG A 26 -30.06 -8.73 37.97
CA ARG A 26 -29.90 -8.99 36.55
C ARG A 26 -31.13 -8.43 35.82
N SER A 27 -30.93 -7.36 35.05
CA SER A 27 -31.89 -7.00 34.01
C SER A 27 -31.75 -8.01 32.92
N ASP A 28 -32.73 -8.86 32.75
CA ASP A 28 -32.94 -9.71 31.58
C ASP A 28 -33.24 -8.79 30.40
N ASN A 29 -32.22 -8.23 29.78
CA ASN A 29 -32.28 -7.73 28.43
C ASN A 29 -31.70 -8.80 27.52
N GLU A 30 -32.55 -9.67 27.05
CA GLU A 30 -32.33 -10.44 25.83
C GLU A 30 -32.15 -9.44 24.67
N HIS A 31 -30.95 -8.85 24.57
CA HIS A 31 -30.53 -8.23 23.34
C HIS A 31 -30.14 -9.35 22.40
N ASN A 32 -31.02 -9.58 21.47
CA ASN A 32 -30.92 -10.33 20.24
C ASN A 32 -29.52 -10.11 19.61
N THR A 33 -28.53 -10.87 20.06
CA THR A 33 -27.26 -11.07 19.39
C THR A 33 -27.52 -11.99 18.19
N ARG A 34 -28.15 -11.42 17.15
CA ARG A 34 -27.90 -11.94 15.80
C ARG A 34 -26.40 -11.70 15.60
N GLY A 35 -25.61 -12.74 15.82
CA GLY A 35 -24.20 -12.74 15.44
C GLY A 35 -24.10 -12.23 14.01
N ASN A 36 -23.15 -11.34 13.74
CA ASN A 36 -22.84 -10.88 12.39
C ASN A 36 -22.47 -12.11 11.55
N ILE A 37 -23.45 -12.73 10.93
CA ILE A 37 -23.23 -13.82 9.97
C ILE A 37 -22.61 -13.14 8.77
N MET A 38 -21.35 -13.42 8.48
CA MET A 38 -20.71 -13.00 7.24
C MET A 38 -21.45 -13.61 6.07
N ALA A 39 -21.87 -12.77 5.13
CA ALA A 39 -22.61 -13.19 3.94
C ALA A 39 -21.65 -13.49 2.78
N VAL A 40 -20.65 -14.34 3.04
CA VAL A 40 -19.79 -14.88 1.98
C VAL A 40 -20.67 -15.61 0.96
N ILE A 41 -20.37 -15.47 -0.31
CA ILE A 41 -21.12 -16.15 -1.37
C ILE A 41 -20.82 -17.66 -1.25
N GLU A 42 -21.83 -18.47 -0.98
CA GLU A 42 -21.71 -19.92 -0.71
C GLU A 42 -20.93 -20.67 -1.80
N SER A 43 -21.19 -20.38 -3.08
CA SER A 43 -20.44 -20.99 -4.17
C SER A 43 -18.97 -20.58 -4.23
N ILE A 44 -18.61 -19.40 -3.72
CA ILE A 44 -17.21 -18.97 -3.55
C ILE A 44 -16.60 -19.63 -2.31
N GLU A 45 -17.35 -19.77 -1.24
CA GLU A 45 -16.90 -20.48 -0.03
C GLU A 45 -16.55 -21.94 -0.34
N ILE A 46 -17.37 -22.61 -1.13
CA ILE A 46 -17.10 -24.00 -1.62
C ILE A 46 -15.78 -24.08 -2.40
N MET A 47 -15.35 -23.01 -3.08
CA MET A 47 -14.07 -22.96 -3.79
C MET A 47 -12.85 -22.70 -2.89
N GLN A 48 -12.99 -22.59 -1.56
CA GLN A 48 -11.90 -22.28 -0.62
C GLN A 48 -10.65 -23.13 -0.88
N ASP A 49 -10.79 -24.46 -0.91
CA ASP A 49 -9.67 -25.38 -1.10
C ASP A 49 -9.01 -25.24 -2.49
N GLU A 50 -9.81 -24.94 -3.50
CA GLU A 50 -9.31 -24.71 -4.85
C GLU A 50 -8.51 -23.40 -4.93
N MET A 51 -9.03 -22.32 -4.35
CA MET A 51 -8.33 -21.03 -4.27
C MET A 51 -7.05 -21.13 -3.43
N THR A 52 -7.09 -21.86 -2.30
CA THR A 52 -5.90 -22.13 -1.49
C THR A 52 -4.80 -22.81 -2.30
N ARG A 53 -5.14 -23.80 -3.13
CA ARG A 53 -4.15 -24.44 -4.02
C ARG A 53 -3.57 -23.48 -5.05
N TRP A 54 -4.37 -22.60 -5.63
CA TRP A 54 -3.87 -21.60 -6.58
C TRP A 54 -2.90 -20.62 -5.91
N ARG A 55 -3.31 -20.06 -4.75
CA ARG A 55 -2.48 -19.13 -3.99
C ARG A 55 -1.15 -19.74 -3.61
N ARG A 56 -1.17 -20.97 -3.05
CA ARG A 56 0.05 -21.67 -2.62
C ARG A 56 0.94 -22.06 -3.78
N ASP A 57 0.39 -22.40 -4.92
CA ASP A 57 1.18 -22.65 -6.14
C ASP A 57 1.86 -21.38 -6.66
N ILE A 58 1.17 -20.23 -6.64
CA ILE A 58 1.76 -18.93 -6.99
C ILE A 58 2.84 -18.56 -5.97
N HIS A 59 2.56 -18.72 -4.68
CA HIS A 59 3.52 -18.45 -3.59
C HIS A 59 4.83 -19.24 -3.72
N ALA A 60 4.72 -20.52 -4.05
CA ALA A 60 5.87 -21.40 -4.23
C ALA A 60 6.73 -21.07 -5.45
N HIS A 61 6.21 -20.29 -6.40
CA HIS A 61 6.88 -19.92 -7.64
C HIS A 61 6.83 -18.39 -7.88
N PRO A 62 7.40 -17.59 -6.96
CA PRO A 62 7.35 -16.14 -7.05
C PRO A 62 8.22 -15.63 -8.20
N GLU A 63 7.75 -14.56 -8.84
CA GLU A 63 8.44 -13.89 -9.94
C GLU A 63 8.52 -12.38 -9.65
N LEU A 64 9.67 -11.76 -9.95
CA LEU A 64 9.88 -10.34 -9.74
C LEU A 64 9.10 -9.49 -10.76
N GLY A 65 8.93 -8.21 -10.44
CA GLY A 65 8.21 -7.27 -11.29
C GLY A 65 8.73 -7.21 -12.72
N PHE A 66 7.82 -7.29 -13.69
CA PHE A 66 8.04 -7.44 -15.13
C PHE A 66 8.67 -8.79 -15.58
N GLU A 67 8.76 -9.75 -14.68
CA GLU A 67 9.22 -11.12 -14.95
C GLU A 67 8.14 -12.16 -14.61
N GLU A 68 6.90 -11.74 -14.29
CA GLU A 68 5.75 -12.57 -13.86
C GLU A 68 5.19 -13.43 -15.01
N ASN A 69 6.04 -14.12 -15.77
CA ASN A 69 5.64 -14.84 -16.97
C ASN A 69 4.77 -16.07 -16.65
N ARG A 70 5.14 -16.85 -15.61
CA ARG A 70 4.40 -18.02 -15.16
C ARG A 70 3.06 -17.63 -14.54
N THR A 71 3.07 -16.66 -13.64
CA THR A 71 1.87 -16.14 -12.96
C THR A 71 0.89 -15.57 -13.98
N ALA A 72 1.36 -14.74 -14.91
CA ALA A 72 0.56 -14.22 -16.01
C ALA A 72 -0.02 -15.33 -16.92
N ALA A 73 0.75 -16.37 -17.20
CA ALA A 73 0.29 -17.51 -18.00
C ALA A 73 -0.80 -18.30 -17.26
N ILE A 74 -0.68 -18.54 -15.95
CA ILE A 74 -1.69 -19.20 -15.12
C ILE A 74 -2.97 -18.38 -15.12
N VAL A 75 -2.87 -17.07 -14.85
CA VAL A 75 -4.01 -16.14 -14.86
C VAL A 75 -4.72 -16.19 -16.22
N ALA A 76 -3.97 -16.03 -17.31
CA ALA A 76 -4.53 -16.03 -18.66
C ALA A 76 -5.20 -17.37 -19.01
N ALA A 77 -4.63 -18.50 -18.60
CA ALA A 77 -5.20 -19.82 -18.84
C ALA A 77 -6.52 -20.00 -18.09
N LYS A 78 -6.59 -19.64 -16.79
CA LYS A 78 -7.81 -19.71 -15.97
C LYS A 78 -8.91 -18.80 -16.51
N LEU A 79 -8.60 -17.58 -16.87
CA LEU A 79 -9.59 -16.66 -17.44
C LEU A 79 -10.17 -17.17 -18.78
N ARG A 80 -9.34 -17.79 -19.63
CA ARG A 80 -9.82 -18.44 -20.87
C ARG A 80 -10.69 -19.64 -20.57
N GLU A 81 -10.31 -20.48 -19.60
CA GLU A 81 -11.13 -21.61 -19.13
C GLU A 81 -12.51 -21.17 -18.67
N TYR A 82 -12.61 -20.01 -18.00
CA TYR A 82 -13.88 -19.41 -17.57
C TYR A 82 -14.65 -18.73 -18.70
N GLY A 83 -14.10 -18.69 -19.92
CA GLY A 83 -14.75 -18.12 -21.09
C GLY A 83 -14.69 -16.59 -21.18
N LEU A 84 -13.67 -15.97 -20.59
CA LEU A 84 -13.42 -14.53 -20.73
C LEU A 84 -12.62 -14.26 -22.04
N GLU A 85 -12.80 -13.06 -22.58
CA GLU A 85 -11.88 -12.49 -23.56
C GLU A 85 -10.59 -12.07 -22.83
N VAL A 86 -9.41 -12.57 -23.26
CA VAL A 86 -8.16 -12.42 -22.52
C VAL A 86 -7.10 -11.72 -23.35
N HIS A 87 -6.56 -10.64 -22.82
CA HIS A 87 -5.48 -9.85 -23.39
C HIS A 87 -4.25 -9.96 -22.47
N THR A 88 -3.12 -10.34 -23.03
CA THR A 88 -1.84 -10.50 -22.33
C THR A 88 -0.80 -9.49 -22.83
N GLY A 89 0.24 -9.27 -22.05
CA GLY A 89 1.35 -8.39 -22.43
C GLY A 89 1.03 -6.90 -22.26
N ILE A 90 0.01 -6.54 -21.47
CA ILE A 90 -0.32 -5.14 -21.15
C ILE A 90 0.63 -4.66 -20.07
N GLY A 91 1.47 -3.66 -20.37
CA GLY A 91 2.55 -3.27 -19.46
C GLY A 91 3.56 -4.41 -19.26
N LYS A 92 3.97 -5.10 -20.33
CA LYS A 92 4.85 -6.27 -20.43
C LYS A 92 4.18 -7.60 -20.04
N THR A 93 4.00 -7.89 -18.74
CA THR A 93 3.48 -9.17 -18.24
C THR A 93 2.03 -9.11 -17.76
N GLY A 94 1.42 -7.92 -17.72
CA GLY A 94 0.05 -7.75 -17.27
C GLY A 94 -1.00 -8.46 -18.13
N VAL A 95 -2.11 -8.85 -17.48
CA VAL A 95 -3.22 -9.57 -18.11
C VAL A 95 -4.53 -8.83 -17.83
N VAL A 96 -5.37 -8.68 -18.86
CA VAL A 96 -6.73 -8.16 -18.71
C VAL A 96 -7.71 -9.20 -19.24
N GLY A 97 -8.64 -9.63 -18.35
CA GLY A 97 -9.77 -10.48 -18.72
C GLY A 97 -11.04 -9.65 -18.81
N VAL A 98 -11.75 -9.75 -19.93
CA VAL A 98 -13.01 -9.02 -20.15
C VAL A 98 -14.18 -9.98 -20.10
N LEU A 99 -15.13 -9.71 -19.22
CA LEU A 99 -16.35 -10.46 -19.09
C LEU A 99 -17.57 -9.57 -19.38
N ARG A 100 -18.41 -9.97 -20.32
CA ARG A 100 -19.62 -9.25 -20.72
C ARG A 100 -20.86 -10.05 -20.37
N SER A 101 -21.89 -9.38 -19.84
CA SER A 101 -23.22 -9.96 -19.59
C SER A 101 -24.28 -8.93 -19.89
N GLY A 102 -25.38 -9.35 -20.55
CA GLY A 102 -26.46 -8.44 -20.96
C GLY A 102 -26.06 -7.50 -22.10
N ASP A 103 -26.72 -6.35 -22.19
CA ASP A 103 -26.64 -5.38 -23.30
C ASP A 103 -26.09 -4.00 -22.88
N SER A 104 -25.88 -3.77 -21.59
CA SER A 104 -25.35 -2.52 -21.07
C SER A 104 -23.87 -2.35 -21.41
N THR A 105 -23.48 -1.11 -21.70
CA THR A 105 -22.08 -0.71 -21.93
C THR A 105 -21.37 -0.22 -20.67
N ARG A 106 -22.09 -0.18 -19.54
CA ARG A 106 -21.49 0.19 -18.25
C ARG A 106 -20.35 -0.75 -17.90
N SER A 107 -19.31 -0.22 -17.29
CA SER A 107 -18.08 -1.00 -17.09
C SER A 107 -17.44 -0.76 -15.74
N LEU A 108 -16.82 -1.81 -15.19
CA LEU A 108 -16.13 -1.81 -13.91
C LEU A 108 -14.76 -2.48 -14.06
N GLY A 109 -13.72 -1.86 -13.48
CA GLY A 109 -12.39 -2.45 -13.35
C GLY A 109 -12.16 -3.01 -11.95
N LEU A 110 -11.64 -4.23 -11.88
CA LEU A 110 -11.17 -4.87 -10.65
C LEU A 110 -9.69 -5.21 -10.82
N ARG A 111 -8.85 -4.80 -9.87
CA ARG A 111 -7.39 -4.96 -9.97
C ARG A 111 -6.84 -5.86 -8.87
N ALA A 112 -5.90 -6.70 -9.26
CA ALA A 112 -4.94 -7.38 -8.39
C ALA A 112 -3.53 -7.24 -8.96
N ASP A 113 -2.53 -7.11 -8.10
CA ASP A 113 -1.11 -7.17 -8.43
C ASP A 113 -0.61 -8.62 -8.48
N MET A 114 0.54 -8.87 -9.14
CA MET A 114 1.05 -10.22 -9.37
C MET A 114 2.50 -10.43 -8.95
N ASP A 115 3.27 -9.38 -8.77
CA ASP A 115 4.72 -9.46 -8.57
C ASP A 115 5.12 -9.87 -7.14
N ALA A 116 6.33 -10.41 -7.04
CA ALA A 116 7.00 -10.79 -5.80
C ALA A 116 8.18 -9.86 -5.51
N LEU A 117 8.80 -10.05 -4.35
CA LEU A 117 9.91 -9.25 -3.82
C LEU A 117 11.23 -10.02 -3.83
N PRO A 118 12.38 -9.31 -3.97
CA PRO A 118 13.71 -9.90 -3.86
C PRO A 118 14.08 -10.13 -2.37
N ILE A 119 13.34 -11.02 -1.71
CA ILE A 119 13.49 -11.38 -0.30
C ILE A 119 13.72 -12.89 -0.20
N GLN A 120 14.72 -13.30 0.60
CA GLN A 120 14.89 -14.71 0.95
C GLN A 120 13.87 -15.11 2.00
N GLU A 121 12.98 -16.03 1.64
CA GLU A 121 11.96 -16.54 2.53
C GLU A 121 12.57 -17.36 3.69
N ALA A 122 12.08 -17.12 4.90
CA ALA A 122 12.51 -17.82 6.12
C ALA A 122 11.54 -18.91 6.58
N ASN A 123 10.36 -19.00 5.97
CA ASN A 123 9.33 -19.97 6.32
C ASN A 123 9.75 -21.42 6.02
N THR A 124 9.10 -22.37 6.71
CA THR A 124 9.39 -23.81 6.58
C THR A 124 8.18 -24.63 6.13
N PHE A 125 7.03 -24.01 5.90
CA PHE A 125 5.83 -24.70 5.43
C PHE A 125 6.01 -25.26 4.00
N GLU A 126 5.16 -26.17 3.61
CA GLU A 126 5.27 -26.91 2.34
C GLU A 126 5.23 -26.02 1.10
N HIS A 127 4.43 -24.96 1.14
CA HIS A 127 4.23 -24.03 0.01
C HIS A 127 5.19 -22.84 -0.02
N ARG A 128 6.28 -22.86 0.79
CA ARG A 128 7.30 -21.82 0.73
C ARG A 128 7.91 -21.68 -0.67
N SER A 129 8.47 -20.51 -0.95
CA SER A 129 9.16 -20.26 -2.21
C SER A 129 10.19 -21.34 -2.55
N THR A 130 10.16 -21.81 -3.79
CA THR A 130 11.18 -22.67 -4.39
C THR A 130 12.27 -21.88 -5.12
N HIS A 131 12.16 -20.54 -5.15
CA HIS A 131 13.10 -19.64 -5.81
C HIS A 131 13.94 -18.91 -4.76
N GLU A 132 15.24 -19.17 -4.77
CA GLU A 132 16.18 -18.54 -3.84
C GLU A 132 16.17 -17.01 -4.04
N GLY A 133 16.07 -16.26 -2.93
CA GLY A 133 16.09 -14.80 -2.94
C GLY A 133 14.83 -14.14 -3.51
N CYS A 134 13.74 -14.88 -3.73
CA CYS A 134 12.47 -14.33 -4.21
C CYS A 134 11.30 -14.88 -3.41
N MET A 135 10.34 -14.03 -3.02
CA MET A 135 9.22 -14.40 -2.16
C MET A 135 8.01 -13.49 -2.38
N HIS A 136 6.81 -14.05 -2.36
CA HIS A 136 5.58 -13.26 -2.19
C HIS A 136 5.44 -12.77 -0.73
N ALA A 137 6.14 -11.69 -0.40
CA ALA A 137 6.13 -11.13 0.94
C ALA A 137 5.15 -9.95 1.13
N CYS A 138 4.31 -9.65 0.10
CA CYS A 138 3.29 -8.61 0.18
C CYS A 138 1.85 -9.14 0.04
N GLY A 139 1.68 -10.39 -0.38
CA GLY A 139 0.35 -11.04 -0.48
C GLY A 139 -0.29 -10.93 -1.86
N HIS A 140 0.48 -10.58 -2.90
CA HIS A 140 -0.01 -10.47 -4.28
C HIS A 140 -0.48 -11.82 -4.86
N ASP A 141 0.05 -12.94 -4.38
CA ASP A 141 -0.45 -14.30 -4.61
C ASP A 141 -1.90 -14.47 -4.13
N GLY A 142 -2.23 -13.92 -2.96
CA GLY A 142 -3.59 -13.87 -2.42
C GLY A 142 -4.51 -12.92 -3.20
N HIS A 143 -4.02 -11.72 -3.56
CA HIS A 143 -4.78 -10.75 -4.35
C HIS A 143 -5.15 -11.31 -5.72
N THR A 144 -4.19 -11.86 -6.45
CA THR A 144 -4.38 -12.55 -7.73
C THR A 144 -5.42 -13.67 -7.58
N THR A 145 -5.33 -14.46 -6.53
CA THR A 145 -6.25 -15.58 -6.28
C THR A 145 -7.67 -15.12 -5.97
N MET A 146 -7.84 -14.07 -5.14
CA MET A 146 -9.16 -13.50 -4.84
C MET A 146 -9.86 -12.99 -6.12
N LEU A 147 -9.12 -12.32 -6.99
CA LEU A 147 -9.65 -11.82 -8.25
C LEU A 147 -10.00 -12.93 -9.23
N LEU A 148 -9.19 -14.02 -9.29
CA LEU A 148 -9.51 -15.22 -10.07
C LEU A 148 -10.78 -15.93 -9.56
N GLY A 149 -10.97 -16.03 -8.24
CA GLY A 149 -12.17 -16.59 -7.62
C GLY A 149 -13.43 -15.81 -7.98
N ALA A 150 -13.35 -14.48 -7.92
CA ALA A 150 -14.44 -13.60 -8.35
C ALA A 150 -14.74 -13.75 -9.86
N ALA A 151 -13.69 -13.84 -10.70
CA ALA A 151 -13.85 -14.01 -12.14
C ALA A 151 -14.55 -15.32 -12.48
N LYS A 152 -14.18 -16.44 -11.84
CA LYS A 152 -14.82 -17.75 -12.02
C LYS A 152 -16.31 -17.68 -11.67
N TYR A 153 -16.63 -17.19 -10.47
CA TYR A 153 -18.01 -17.05 -10.01
C TYR A 153 -18.86 -16.18 -10.95
N LEU A 154 -18.35 -15.03 -11.35
CA LEU A 154 -19.09 -14.11 -12.24
C LEU A 154 -19.23 -14.65 -13.64
N ALA A 155 -18.28 -15.43 -14.13
CA ALA A 155 -18.38 -16.13 -15.42
C ALA A 155 -19.45 -17.21 -15.43
N GLU A 156 -19.58 -17.96 -14.34
CA GLU A 156 -20.60 -19.01 -14.19
C GLU A 156 -22.00 -18.44 -14.01
N THR A 157 -22.15 -17.40 -13.19
CA THR A 157 -23.48 -16.89 -12.82
C THR A 157 -24.03 -15.82 -13.74
N ARG A 158 -23.16 -14.98 -14.31
CA ARG A 158 -23.56 -13.84 -15.17
C ARG A 158 -24.64 -12.95 -14.57
N ARG A 159 -24.66 -12.77 -13.22
CA ARG A 159 -25.69 -11.99 -12.50
C ARG A 159 -25.42 -10.49 -12.52
N PHE A 160 -25.11 -9.95 -13.70
CA PHE A 160 -24.89 -8.52 -13.91
C PHE A 160 -25.27 -8.13 -15.34
N ASN A 161 -25.37 -6.82 -15.63
CA ASN A 161 -25.58 -6.27 -16.96
C ASN A 161 -24.54 -5.18 -17.26
N GLY A 162 -23.52 -5.54 -18.05
CA GLY A 162 -22.40 -4.65 -18.37
C GLY A 162 -21.12 -5.39 -18.68
N VAL A 163 -19.98 -4.72 -18.44
CA VAL A 163 -18.62 -5.18 -18.73
C VAL A 163 -17.79 -5.15 -17.45
N VAL A 164 -17.08 -6.23 -17.17
CA VAL A 164 -16.09 -6.29 -16.08
C VAL A 164 -14.71 -6.51 -16.69
N ASN A 165 -13.78 -5.63 -16.36
CA ASN A 165 -12.38 -5.74 -16.71
C ASN A 165 -11.60 -6.22 -15.48
N PHE A 166 -11.13 -7.48 -15.51
CA PHE A 166 -10.28 -8.06 -14.49
C PHE A 166 -8.83 -7.75 -14.84
N ILE A 167 -8.21 -6.86 -14.08
CA ILE A 167 -6.89 -6.29 -14.34
C ILE A 167 -5.88 -6.96 -13.41
N PHE A 168 -5.03 -7.80 -13.97
CA PHE A 168 -3.91 -8.42 -13.25
C PHE A 168 -2.64 -7.64 -13.59
N GLN A 169 -2.21 -6.83 -12.62
CA GLN A 169 -1.17 -5.84 -12.80
C GLN A 169 0.21 -6.42 -12.44
N PRO A 170 1.23 -6.21 -13.27
CA PRO A 170 2.62 -6.53 -12.95
C PRO A 170 3.28 -5.41 -12.13
N ALA A 171 4.43 -5.70 -11.53
CA ALA A 171 5.47 -4.77 -11.10
C ALA A 171 4.95 -3.59 -10.24
N GLU A 172 4.12 -3.90 -9.24
CA GLU A 172 3.65 -2.90 -8.25
C GLU A 172 4.82 -2.40 -7.39
N GLU A 173 5.74 -3.26 -6.99
CA GLU A 173 6.81 -3.05 -6.02
C GLU A 173 7.91 -2.10 -6.54
N GLY A 174 7.53 -0.85 -6.82
CA GLY A 174 8.44 0.26 -7.11
C GLY A 174 8.93 0.38 -8.56
N ILE A 175 8.51 -0.53 -9.47
CA ILE A 175 8.99 -0.53 -10.85
C ILE A 175 7.99 0.14 -11.81
N GLY A 176 6.74 0.38 -11.36
CA GLY A 176 5.75 1.20 -12.05
C GLY A 176 4.90 0.44 -13.06
N GLY A 177 4.42 -0.74 -12.70
CA GLY A 177 3.56 -1.59 -13.51
C GLY A 177 2.24 -0.95 -13.89
N ALA A 178 1.58 -0.23 -12.98
CA ALA A 178 0.37 0.53 -13.30
C ALA A 178 0.62 1.57 -14.39
N ARG A 179 1.73 2.32 -14.29
CA ARG A 179 2.12 3.29 -15.34
C ARG A 179 2.38 2.62 -16.68
N ALA A 180 3.05 1.46 -16.67
CA ALA A 180 3.32 0.69 -17.89
C ALA A 180 2.01 0.23 -18.55
N MET A 181 1.06 -0.31 -17.79
CA MET A 181 -0.25 -0.70 -18.30
C MET A 181 -1.03 0.49 -18.86
N ILE A 182 -1.02 1.63 -18.17
CA ILE A 182 -1.67 2.88 -18.63
C ILE A 182 -1.01 3.38 -19.92
N ALA A 183 0.31 3.35 -20.03
CA ALA A 183 1.03 3.75 -21.24
C ALA A 183 0.71 2.84 -22.43
N ASP A 184 0.42 1.55 -22.19
CA ASP A 184 -0.04 0.60 -23.20
C ASP A 184 -1.55 0.74 -23.53
N GLY A 185 -2.20 1.79 -23.03
CA GLY A 185 -3.60 2.12 -23.32
C GLY A 185 -4.61 1.32 -22.51
N LEU A 186 -4.32 0.97 -21.26
CA LEU A 186 -5.21 0.18 -20.39
C LEU A 186 -6.65 0.68 -20.43
N PHE A 187 -6.89 1.95 -20.11
CA PHE A 187 -8.25 2.49 -20.02
C PHE A 187 -8.83 2.96 -21.37
N ASP A 188 -8.00 3.11 -22.40
CA ASP A 188 -8.44 3.36 -23.78
C ASP A 188 -9.02 2.09 -24.40
N ARG A 189 -8.40 0.95 -24.12
CA ARG A 189 -8.79 -0.38 -24.63
C ARG A 189 -9.85 -1.05 -23.75
N PHE A 190 -9.78 -0.83 -22.45
CA PHE A 190 -10.64 -1.43 -21.44
C PHE A 190 -11.24 -0.33 -20.55
N PRO A 191 -12.18 0.46 -21.10
CA PRO A 191 -12.77 1.58 -20.36
C PRO A 191 -13.49 1.09 -19.10
N CYS A 192 -13.35 1.87 -18.01
CA CYS A 192 -13.99 1.62 -16.73
C CYS A 192 -14.67 2.90 -16.22
N GLU A 193 -15.92 2.80 -15.74
CA GLU A 193 -16.57 3.89 -15.02
C GLU A 193 -15.98 4.09 -13.63
N ALA A 194 -15.50 3.01 -13.04
CA ALA A 194 -14.77 3.00 -11.78
C ALA A 194 -13.78 1.82 -11.72
N VAL A 195 -12.73 1.94 -10.90
CA VAL A 195 -11.72 0.90 -10.68
C VAL A 195 -11.53 0.63 -9.19
N PHE A 196 -11.40 -0.64 -8.80
CA PHE A 196 -11.24 -1.06 -7.41
C PHE A 196 -10.03 -1.98 -7.25
N GLY A 197 -9.22 -1.73 -6.20
CA GLY A 197 -8.14 -2.57 -5.77
C GLY A 197 -8.26 -2.89 -4.28
N MET A 198 -7.84 -4.08 -3.87
CA MET A 198 -7.90 -4.53 -2.48
C MET A 198 -6.57 -5.15 -2.08
N HIS A 199 -6.07 -4.78 -0.89
CA HIS A 199 -4.81 -5.28 -0.36
C HIS A 199 -5.03 -5.91 1.03
N ASN A 200 -4.39 -7.03 1.27
CA ASN A 200 -4.36 -7.64 2.60
C ASN A 200 -3.63 -6.74 3.60
N ARG A 201 -4.04 -6.81 4.86
CA ARG A 201 -3.42 -6.04 5.94
C ARG A 201 -3.18 -6.91 7.16
N PRO A 202 -1.93 -7.29 7.45
CA PRO A 202 -1.55 -7.90 8.72
C PRO A 202 -1.99 -7.03 9.91
N GLY A 203 -2.38 -7.68 11.02
CA GLY A 203 -2.88 -7.01 12.21
C GLY A 203 -4.36 -6.58 12.17
N LEU A 204 -4.97 -6.51 10.98
CA LEU A 204 -6.42 -6.40 10.84
C LEU A 204 -7.02 -7.82 10.85
N PRO A 205 -7.98 -8.16 11.73
CA PRO A 205 -8.59 -9.48 11.77
C PRO A 205 -9.21 -9.93 10.43
N VAL A 206 -9.13 -11.22 10.10
CA VAL A 206 -9.86 -11.80 8.96
C VAL A 206 -11.36 -11.53 9.14
N GLY A 207 -12.03 -11.14 8.06
CA GLY A 207 -13.43 -10.72 8.09
C GLY A 207 -13.63 -9.23 8.38
N GLN A 208 -12.56 -8.49 8.63
CA GLN A 208 -12.63 -7.04 8.75
C GLN A 208 -12.06 -6.33 7.51
N PHE A 209 -12.60 -5.15 7.25
CA PHE A 209 -12.18 -4.28 6.15
C PHE A 209 -11.87 -2.87 6.64
N ALA A 210 -10.97 -2.19 5.94
CA ALA A 210 -10.67 -0.78 6.18
C ALA A 210 -10.78 0.00 4.86
N VAL A 211 -11.72 0.94 4.81
CA VAL A 211 -12.04 1.74 3.62
C VAL A 211 -12.06 3.21 4.02
N ARG A 212 -11.39 4.06 3.29
CA ARG A 212 -11.30 5.49 3.59
C ARG A 212 -11.58 6.33 2.34
N ALA A 213 -12.46 7.31 2.44
CA ALA A 213 -12.64 8.33 1.41
C ALA A 213 -11.48 9.34 1.45
N GLY A 214 -11.09 9.83 0.27
CA GLY A 214 -9.96 10.76 0.15
C GLY A 214 -8.60 10.07 0.35
N PRO A 215 -7.59 10.79 0.88
CA PRO A 215 -6.23 10.25 1.05
C PRO A 215 -6.22 8.99 1.92
N MET A 216 -5.57 7.93 1.44
CA MET A 216 -5.41 6.66 2.13
C MET A 216 -3.95 6.28 2.34
N MET A 217 -3.13 6.32 1.27
CA MET A 217 -1.71 6.01 1.33
C MET A 217 -0.87 7.17 0.80
N ALA A 218 0.37 7.28 1.30
CA ALA A 218 1.27 8.33 0.89
C ALA A 218 1.77 8.12 -0.54
N GLY A 219 1.88 9.21 -1.30
CA GLY A 219 2.76 9.26 -2.44
C GLY A 219 4.22 9.33 -2.01
N GLY A 220 5.12 8.83 -2.85
CA GLY A 220 6.54 8.78 -2.62
C GLY A 220 7.35 9.51 -3.68
N ALA A 221 8.36 10.25 -3.26
CA ALA A 221 9.39 10.79 -4.14
C ALA A 221 10.77 10.52 -3.58
N PHE A 222 11.74 10.35 -4.47
CA PHE A 222 13.16 10.40 -4.16
C PHE A 222 13.76 11.69 -4.69
N PHE A 223 14.79 12.16 -4.03
CA PHE A 223 15.52 13.32 -4.50
C PHE A 223 17.04 13.14 -4.34
N ASP A 224 17.78 13.78 -5.26
CA ASP A 224 19.21 13.98 -5.17
C ASP A 224 19.52 15.47 -5.27
N ILE A 225 20.49 15.95 -4.48
CA ILE A 225 20.97 17.33 -4.50
C ILE A 225 22.47 17.30 -4.75
N HIS A 226 22.90 17.98 -5.80
CA HIS A 226 24.30 18.14 -6.14
C HIS A 226 24.72 19.57 -5.82
N VAL A 227 25.66 19.72 -4.86
CA VAL A 227 26.23 21.00 -4.46
C VAL A 227 27.60 21.15 -5.11
N THR A 228 27.82 22.26 -5.81
CA THR A 228 29.11 22.62 -6.38
C THR A 228 29.65 23.89 -5.72
N GLY A 229 30.74 23.70 -5.00
CA GLY A 229 31.53 24.77 -4.38
C GLY A 229 32.83 25.02 -5.15
N LYS A 230 33.88 25.31 -4.40
CA LYS A 230 35.25 25.50 -4.91
C LYS A 230 36.26 24.86 -3.96
N GLY A 231 36.94 23.83 -4.46
CA GLY A 231 37.99 23.12 -3.68
C GLY A 231 39.12 24.04 -3.30
N ALA A 232 39.69 23.77 -2.12
CA ALA A 232 40.84 24.52 -1.58
C ALA A 232 41.64 23.70 -0.57
N HIS A 233 42.80 24.22 -0.18
CA HIS A 233 43.57 23.67 0.95
C HIS A 233 42.81 23.93 2.27
N GLY A 234 42.61 22.90 3.11
CA GLY A 234 41.82 23.01 4.35
C GLY A 234 42.29 24.11 5.33
N ALA A 235 43.55 24.52 5.28
CA ALA A 235 44.10 25.64 6.05
C ALA A 235 43.94 27.01 5.34
N ARG A 236 43.36 27.05 4.14
CA ARG A 236 43.14 28.27 3.35
C ARG A 236 41.70 28.38 2.87
N PRO A 237 40.70 28.39 3.80
CA PRO A 237 39.28 28.37 3.44
C PRO A 237 38.84 29.60 2.63
N GLU A 238 39.53 30.73 2.76
CA GLU A 238 39.27 31.96 2.01
C GLU A 238 39.49 31.82 0.49
N ALA A 239 40.21 30.80 0.06
CA ALA A 239 40.48 30.51 -1.35
C ALA A 239 39.41 29.63 -2.02
N GLY A 240 38.52 29.07 -1.22
CA GLY A 240 37.46 28.13 -1.66
C GLY A 240 36.04 28.58 -1.37
N VAL A 241 35.13 27.70 -1.71
CA VAL A 241 33.70 27.70 -1.28
C VAL A 241 33.39 26.29 -0.79
N ASP A 242 33.21 26.13 0.51
CA ASP A 242 33.12 24.81 1.15
C ASP A 242 31.73 24.15 0.93
N PRO A 243 31.63 23.10 0.10
CA PRO A 243 30.36 22.43 -0.16
C PRO A 243 29.88 21.58 1.04
N VAL A 244 30.76 21.20 1.98
CA VAL A 244 30.35 20.50 3.21
C VAL A 244 29.55 21.42 4.10
N LEU A 245 30.00 22.67 4.26
CA LEU A 245 29.24 23.69 4.99
C LEU A 245 27.90 23.97 4.34
N VAL A 246 27.89 24.17 3.02
CA VAL A 246 26.66 24.44 2.24
C VAL A 246 25.68 23.29 2.36
N ALA A 247 26.11 22.05 2.17
CA ALA A 247 25.26 20.85 2.30
C ALA A 247 24.65 20.74 3.70
N SER A 248 25.43 21.03 4.75
CA SER A 248 24.95 21.03 6.14
C SER A 248 23.84 22.04 6.35
N HIS A 249 23.98 23.26 5.82
CA HIS A 249 22.93 24.28 5.86
C HIS A 249 21.70 23.92 5.05
N ILE A 250 21.85 23.26 3.90
CA ILE A 250 20.73 22.74 3.12
C ILE A 250 19.92 21.73 3.93
N VAL A 251 20.59 20.76 4.61
CA VAL A 251 19.90 19.78 5.48
C VAL A 251 19.05 20.48 6.53
N ILE A 252 19.60 21.47 7.22
CA ILE A 252 18.89 22.22 8.26
C ILE A 252 17.72 23.03 7.65
N ALA A 253 17.96 23.72 6.56
CA ALA A 253 16.97 24.57 5.92
C ALA A 253 15.75 23.76 5.37
N LEU A 254 15.99 22.56 4.84
CA LEU A 254 14.94 21.67 4.35
C LEU A 254 13.94 21.29 5.45
N GLN A 255 14.37 21.21 6.73
CA GLN A 255 13.47 20.90 7.86
C GLN A 255 12.37 21.96 8.04
N SER A 256 12.59 23.18 7.57
CA SER A 256 11.60 24.26 7.62
C SER A 256 10.38 24.00 6.72
N ILE A 257 10.50 23.15 5.71
CA ILE A 257 9.43 22.93 4.73
C ILE A 257 8.21 22.32 5.40
N VAL A 258 8.36 21.18 6.05
CA VAL A 258 7.25 20.51 6.76
C VAL A 258 6.79 21.35 7.95
N ALA A 259 7.75 21.87 8.73
CA ALA A 259 7.45 22.55 10.00
C ALA A 259 6.85 23.96 9.80
N ARG A 260 7.08 24.65 8.68
CA ARG A 260 6.74 26.10 8.50
C ARG A 260 6.08 26.46 7.19
N ASN A 261 6.08 25.57 6.18
CA ASN A 261 5.48 25.87 4.88
C ASN A 261 4.23 25.05 4.56
N LEU A 262 3.97 23.94 5.29
CA LEU A 262 2.76 23.15 5.15
C LEU A 262 1.75 23.52 6.25
N ARG A 263 0.47 23.27 5.97
CA ARG A 263 -0.57 23.38 7.00
C ARG A 263 -0.37 22.27 8.05
N PRO A 264 -0.64 22.49 9.33
CA PRO A 264 -0.49 21.45 10.38
C PRO A 264 -1.34 20.20 10.17
N VAL A 265 -2.38 20.29 9.35
CA VAL A 265 -3.30 19.18 9.00
C VAL A 265 -2.88 18.41 7.74
N ASP A 266 -1.80 18.83 7.09
CA ASP A 266 -1.26 18.17 5.90
C ASP A 266 -0.02 17.34 6.30
N PRO A 267 -0.19 16.08 6.67
CA PRO A 267 0.95 15.25 7.08
C PRO A 267 1.89 15.01 5.91
N ALA A 268 3.18 15.19 6.15
CA ALA A 268 4.22 14.95 5.16
C ALA A 268 5.56 14.63 5.84
N VAL A 269 6.46 14.00 5.08
CA VAL A 269 7.83 13.68 5.50
C VAL A 269 8.80 14.17 4.43
N VAL A 270 9.87 14.84 4.86
CA VAL A 270 11.05 15.16 4.05
C VAL A 270 12.28 14.70 4.84
N SER A 271 12.94 13.66 4.36
CA SER A 271 14.11 13.08 5.04
C SER A 271 15.32 13.08 4.12
N VAL A 272 16.40 13.74 4.55
CA VAL A 272 17.73 13.57 3.94
C VAL A 272 18.34 12.32 4.57
N THR A 273 18.66 11.32 3.75
CA THR A 273 19.13 10.00 4.20
C THR A 273 20.57 9.70 3.81
N LYS A 274 21.15 10.50 2.91
CA LYS A 274 22.53 10.37 2.47
C LYS A 274 23.17 11.76 2.36
N ILE A 275 24.45 11.83 2.75
CA ILE A 275 25.33 12.98 2.54
C ILE A 275 26.75 12.46 2.32
N HIS A 276 27.38 12.88 1.23
CA HIS A 276 28.74 12.49 0.85
C HIS A 276 29.51 13.69 0.36
N SER A 277 30.72 13.91 0.88
CA SER A 277 31.64 14.95 0.44
C SER A 277 33.03 14.72 1.02
N GLY A 278 34.05 14.93 0.20
CA GLY A 278 35.47 14.93 0.61
C GLY A 278 36.07 13.55 0.92
N ASP A 279 37.37 13.42 0.67
CA ASP A 279 38.12 12.18 0.84
C ASP A 279 39.39 12.37 1.68
N ALA A 280 39.86 13.62 1.91
CA ALA A 280 41.10 13.92 2.58
C ALA A 280 40.94 14.96 3.69
N TYR A 281 41.65 14.78 4.80
CA TYR A 281 41.53 15.61 6.00
C TYR A 281 41.93 17.09 5.81
N ASN A 282 42.81 17.38 4.85
CA ASN A 282 43.36 18.72 4.62
C ASN A 282 42.92 19.38 3.31
N VAL A 283 41.81 18.85 2.69
CA VAL A 283 41.28 19.35 1.42
C VAL A 283 39.79 19.72 1.60
N ILE A 284 39.46 20.96 1.27
CA ILE A 284 38.07 21.37 1.02
C ILE A 284 37.66 20.79 -0.33
N PRO A 285 36.63 19.92 -0.43
CA PRO A 285 36.26 19.27 -1.68
C PRO A 285 35.63 20.24 -2.66
N GLN A 286 35.48 19.83 -3.93
CA GLN A 286 34.81 20.60 -4.96
C GLN A 286 33.28 20.47 -4.88
N THR A 287 32.78 19.31 -4.46
CA THR A 287 31.35 18.96 -4.50
C THR A 287 30.86 18.27 -3.24
N ALA A 288 29.56 18.36 -2.99
CA ALA A 288 28.84 17.50 -2.05
C ALA A 288 27.57 16.95 -2.70
N GLN A 289 27.14 15.78 -2.24
CA GLN A 289 25.93 15.11 -2.68
C GLN A 289 25.04 14.78 -1.48
N LEU A 290 23.75 15.08 -1.61
CA LEU A 290 22.75 14.66 -0.65
C LEU A 290 21.67 13.89 -1.39
N ALA A 291 21.03 12.93 -0.71
CA ALA A 291 19.86 12.25 -1.24
C ALA A 291 18.86 11.98 -0.13
N GLY A 292 17.61 11.73 -0.53
CA GLY A 292 16.58 11.47 0.45
C GLY A 292 15.24 11.09 -0.15
N THR A 293 14.23 11.10 0.71
CA THR A 293 12.87 10.70 0.36
C THR A 293 11.84 11.71 0.85
N VAL A 294 10.73 11.79 0.12
CA VAL A 294 9.54 12.57 0.49
C VAL A 294 8.33 11.66 0.54
N ARG A 295 7.43 11.93 1.49
CA ARG A 295 6.08 11.36 1.55
C ARG A 295 5.06 12.47 1.71
N ALA A 296 3.96 12.39 0.94
CA ALA A 296 2.83 13.30 1.04
C ALA A 296 1.53 12.56 0.71
N PHE A 297 0.40 13.04 1.23
CA PHE A 297 -0.89 12.36 1.08
C PHE A 297 -1.81 12.99 0.04
N THR A 298 -1.37 14.10 -0.58
CA THR A 298 -2.08 14.72 -1.71
C THR A 298 -1.10 15.23 -2.77
N PRO A 299 -1.51 15.27 -4.05
CA PRO A 299 -0.68 15.81 -5.13
C PRO A 299 -0.27 17.27 -4.93
N GLU A 300 -1.17 18.07 -4.31
CA GLU A 300 -0.93 19.49 -4.04
C GLU A 300 0.20 19.67 -3.03
N VAL A 301 0.20 18.86 -1.95
CA VAL A 301 1.25 18.89 -0.92
C VAL A 301 2.57 18.42 -1.50
N MET A 302 2.58 17.36 -2.33
CA MET A 302 3.79 16.89 -3.01
C MET A 302 4.40 17.99 -3.89
N THR A 303 3.58 18.66 -4.69
CA THR A 303 3.99 19.79 -5.54
C THR A 303 4.49 20.98 -4.71
N GLN A 304 3.84 21.27 -3.59
CA GLN A 304 4.26 22.34 -2.69
C GLN A 304 5.63 22.06 -2.08
N ILE A 305 5.88 20.82 -1.66
CA ILE A 305 7.17 20.37 -1.12
C ILE A 305 8.26 20.52 -2.19
N GLU A 306 8.04 20.01 -3.41
CA GLU A 306 9.00 20.12 -4.50
C GLU A 306 9.39 21.58 -4.78
N ARG A 307 8.41 22.47 -4.91
CA ARG A 307 8.65 23.91 -5.13
C ARG A 307 9.45 24.55 -3.99
N ALA A 308 9.11 24.17 -2.73
CA ALA A 308 9.82 24.67 -1.56
C ALA A 308 11.27 24.14 -1.51
N MET A 309 11.49 22.87 -1.82
CA MET A 309 12.83 22.27 -1.88
C MET A 309 13.70 22.96 -2.93
N ARG A 310 13.20 23.14 -4.16
CA ARG A 310 13.92 23.85 -5.24
C ARG A 310 14.35 25.25 -4.80
N ARG A 311 13.44 26.00 -4.17
CA ARG A 311 13.73 27.34 -3.66
C ARG A 311 14.78 27.33 -2.54
N VAL A 312 14.61 26.45 -1.55
CA VAL A 312 15.50 26.38 -0.38
C VAL A 312 16.90 25.95 -0.79
N VAL A 313 17.02 24.89 -1.60
CA VAL A 313 18.31 24.37 -2.08
C VAL A 313 19.07 25.45 -2.83
N LYS A 314 18.44 26.09 -3.81
CA LYS A 314 19.06 27.13 -4.61
C LYS A 314 19.48 28.35 -3.77
N ALA A 315 18.57 28.89 -2.96
CA ALA A 315 18.83 30.11 -2.19
C ALA A 315 19.90 29.87 -1.11
N THR A 316 19.92 28.69 -0.49
CA THR A 316 20.94 28.34 0.51
C THR A 316 22.32 28.24 -0.15
N ALA A 317 22.45 27.58 -1.28
CA ALA A 317 23.72 27.50 -2.00
C ALA A 317 24.24 28.89 -2.42
N GLU A 318 23.37 29.70 -3.01
CA GLU A 318 23.70 31.08 -3.45
C GLU A 318 24.16 31.96 -2.27
N ALA A 319 23.54 31.81 -1.08
CA ALA A 319 23.93 32.59 0.12
C ALA A 319 25.38 32.32 0.57
N PHE A 320 25.93 31.16 0.22
CA PHE A 320 27.32 30.78 0.53
C PHE A 320 28.26 30.88 -0.68
N GLY A 321 27.78 31.41 -1.82
CA GLY A 321 28.59 31.53 -3.04
C GLY A 321 28.78 30.21 -3.81
N ALA A 322 27.98 29.19 -3.52
CA ALA A 322 27.93 27.91 -4.23
C ALA A 322 26.76 27.83 -5.19
N THR A 323 26.70 26.75 -5.97
CA THR A 323 25.51 26.37 -6.73
C THR A 323 24.99 25.02 -6.25
N ALA A 324 23.68 24.79 -6.37
CA ALA A 324 23.10 23.48 -6.09
C ALA A 324 21.93 23.19 -7.05
N GLU A 325 21.86 21.93 -7.46
CA GLU A 325 20.81 21.40 -8.32
C GLU A 325 20.02 20.32 -7.57
N LEU A 326 18.71 20.34 -7.73
CA LEU A 326 17.77 19.35 -7.19
C LEU A 326 17.19 18.51 -8.33
N ASP A 327 17.45 17.22 -8.33
CA ASP A 327 16.69 16.21 -9.05
C ASP A 327 15.60 15.66 -8.12
N PHE A 328 14.32 15.76 -8.52
CA PHE A 328 13.15 15.36 -7.74
C PHE A 328 12.27 14.46 -8.59
N ARG A 329 12.12 13.20 -8.16
CA ARG A 329 11.43 12.14 -8.90
C ARG A 329 10.26 11.59 -8.09
N VAL A 330 9.03 11.86 -8.53
CA VAL A 330 7.83 11.22 -7.95
C VAL A 330 7.75 9.79 -8.48
N THR A 331 7.93 8.82 -7.59
CA THR A 331 7.85 7.37 -7.89
C THR A 331 6.44 6.84 -7.74
N PHE A 332 5.70 7.33 -6.74
CA PHE A 332 4.31 6.97 -6.50
C PHE A 332 3.48 8.24 -6.30
N ALA A 333 2.31 8.31 -6.96
CA ALA A 333 1.31 9.30 -6.60
C ALA A 333 0.67 8.96 -5.24
N PRO A 334 0.13 9.94 -4.50
CA PRO A 334 -0.71 9.64 -3.35
C PRO A 334 -1.93 8.81 -3.75
N THR A 335 -2.25 7.75 -2.99
CA THR A 335 -3.47 6.98 -3.19
C THR A 335 -4.64 7.75 -2.58
N VAL A 336 -5.47 8.33 -3.45
CA VAL A 336 -6.61 9.16 -3.07
C VAL A 336 -7.88 8.54 -3.63
N ASN A 337 -8.71 8.00 -2.75
CA ASN A 337 -9.97 7.38 -3.12
C ASN A 337 -11.05 8.41 -3.47
N ASP A 338 -11.81 8.17 -4.52
CA ASP A 338 -13.04 8.92 -4.78
C ASP A 338 -14.05 8.70 -3.64
N ALA A 339 -14.71 9.76 -3.19
CA ALA A 339 -15.58 9.68 -2.03
C ALA A 339 -16.81 8.79 -2.26
N LYS A 340 -17.38 8.80 -3.47
CA LYS A 340 -18.56 7.98 -3.82
C LYS A 340 -18.16 6.52 -3.96
N GLU A 341 -17.00 6.26 -4.57
CA GLU A 341 -16.51 4.90 -4.77
C GLU A 341 -16.03 4.28 -3.46
N ALA A 342 -15.48 5.06 -2.53
CA ALA A 342 -15.15 4.61 -1.20
C ALA A 342 -16.41 4.27 -0.37
N GLU A 343 -17.47 5.09 -0.44
CA GLU A 343 -18.73 4.78 0.22
C GLU A 343 -19.38 3.52 -0.37
N PHE A 344 -19.34 3.36 -1.69
CA PHE A 344 -19.82 2.16 -2.37
C PHE A 344 -19.02 0.93 -1.92
N ALA A 345 -17.68 0.99 -1.93
CA ALA A 345 -16.84 -0.11 -1.48
C ALA A 345 -17.11 -0.49 -0.01
N ALA A 346 -17.24 0.51 0.87
CA ALA A 346 -17.55 0.29 2.28
C ALA A 346 -18.95 -0.34 2.49
N ALA A 347 -19.94 0.03 1.68
CA ALA A 347 -21.26 -0.56 1.73
C ALA A 347 -21.25 -2.04 1.30
N VAL A 348 -20.53 -2.38 0.21
CA VAL A 348 -20.36 -3.77 -0.24
C VAL A 348 -19.57 -4.61 0.79
N CYS A 349 -18.51 -4.08 1.35
CA CYS A 349 -17.78 -4.74 2.43
C CYS A 349 -18.71 -5.01 3.65
N ALA A 350 -19.58 -4.05 3.98
CA ALA A 350 -20.55 -4.20 5.07
C ALA A 350 -21.63 -5.24 4.76
N GLU A 351 -22.03 -5.40 3.49
CA GLU A 351 -22.94 -6.47 3.06
C GLU A 351 -22.32 -7.85 3.28
N VAL A 352 -21.04 -8.02 2.92
CA VAL A 352 -20.35 -9.32 3.03
C VAL A 352 -19.90 -9.63 4.46
N ALA A 353 -19.33 -8.68 5.17
CA ALA A 353 -18.70 -8.91 6.48
C ALA A 353 -19.55 -8.47 7.68
N GLY A 354 -20.62 -7.72 7.44
CA GLY A 354 -21.40 -7.02 8.47
C GLY A 354 -20.82 -5.62 8.76
N ALA A 355 -21.70 -4.66 9.01
CA ALA A 355 -21.34 -3.24 9.15
C ALA A 355 -20.33 -2.97 10.28
N GLY A 356 -20.36 -3.74 11.37
CA GLY A 356 -19.43 -3.62 12.50
C GLY A 356 -18.00 -4.04 12.17
N ASN A 357 -17.78 -4.70 11.04
CA ASN A 357 -16.48 -5.20 10.58
C ASN A 357 -15.85 -4.30 9.50
N VAL A 358 -16.40 -3.11 9.24
CA VAL A 358 -15.87 -2.15 8.28
C VAL A 358 -15.43 -0.87 8.97
N ASN A 359 -14.13 -0.66 9.08
CA ASN A 359 -13.57 0.61 9.54
C ASN A 359 -13.58 1.63 8.39
N ARG A 360 -14.46 2.64 8.49
CA ARG A 360 -14.64 3.68 7.46
C ARG A 360 -13.72 4.89 7.64
N ASN A 361 -12.89 4.89 8.65
CA ASN A 361 -11.91 5.95 8.91
C ASN A 361 -10.60 5.39 9.48
N PRO A 362 -9.92 4.48 8.75
CA PRO A 362 -8.62 3.98 9.17
C PRO A 362 -7.59 5.11 9.19
N ASN A 363 -6.51 4.91 9.96
CA ASN A 363 -5.37 5.80 9.91
C ASN A 363 -4.73 5.80 8.52
N LEU A 364 -4.13 6.92 8.16
CA LEU A 364 -3.31 7.05 6.94
C LEU A 364 -2.13 6.08 6.97
N ILE A 365 -1.82 5.50 5.82
CA ILE A 365 -0.71 4.56 5.64
C ILE A 365 0.45 5.31 4.95
N VAL A 366 1.63 5.28 5.58
CA VAL A 366 2.80 6.01 5.06
C VAL A 366 3.48 5.26 3.90
N ALA A 367 3.17 3.97 3.70
CA ALA A 367 3.57 3.23 2.50
C ALA A 367 2.91 3.80 1.24
N SER A 368 3.45 3.45 0.08
CA SER A 368 2.97 3.90 -1.23
C SER A 368 2.44 2.71 -2.03
N GLU A 369 1.60 2.98 -3.05
CA GLU A 369 0.93 2.00 -3.90
C GLU A 369 0.75 2.60 -5.30
N ASP A 370 1.13 1.87 -6.35
CA ASP A 370 1.11 2.40 -7.72
C ASP A 370 -0.28 2.33 -8.39
N PHE A 371 -1.26 1.63 -7.80
CA PHE A 371 -2.68 1.74 -8.14
C PHE A 371 -3.17 3.20 -8.09
N SER A 372 -2.48 4.06 -7.34
CA SER A 372 -2.69 5.51 -7.33
C SER A 372 -2.71 6.13 -8.73
N PHE A 373 -1.89 5.62 -9.66
CA PHE A 373 -1.89 6.11 -11.05
C PHE A 373 -3.15 5.70 -11.83
N MET A 374 -3.77 4.56 -11.48
CA MET A 374 -5.07 4.19 -12.03
C MET A 374 -6.17 5.11 -11.50
N LEU A 375 -6.11 5.49 -10.20
CA LEU A 375 -7.03 6.46 -9.60
C LEU A 375 -6.91 7.89 -10.16
N GLU A 376 -5.74 8.27 -10.70
CA GLU A 376 -5.58 9.53 -11.44
C GLU A 376 -6.31 9.54 -12.79
N LYS A 377 -6.66 8.37 -13.34
CA LYS A 377 -7.30 8.21 -14.65
C LYS A 377 -8.80 7.93 -14.54
N VAL A 378 -9.18 7.13 -13.55
CA VAL A 378 -10.54 6.63 -13.38
C VAL A 378 -10.92 6.77 -11.90
N PRO A 379 -12.11 7.29 -11.56
CA PRO A 379 -12.57 7.28 -10.18
C PRO A 379 -12.57 5.86 -9.63
N GLY A 380 -12.25 5.70 -8.34
CA GLY A 380 -12.16 4.37 -7.77
C GLY A 380 -11.82 4.36 -6.28
N CYS A 381 -11.60 3.18 -5.76
CA CYS A 381 -11.26 2.97 -4.37
C CYS A 381 -10.23 1.85 -4.20
N TYR A 382 -9.20 2.15 -3.44
CA TYR A 382 -8.28 1.18 -2.87
C TYR A 382 -8.61 0.98 -1.39
N PHE A 383 -8.68 -0.27 -0.94
CA PHE A 383 -9.08 -0.59 0.43
C PHE A 383 -8.40 -1.85 0.95
N ASN A 384 -8.45 -2.07 2.28
CA ASN A 384 -7.78 -3.20 2.90
C ASN A 384 -8.76 -4.29 3.36
N ILE A 385 -8.31 -5.55 3.24
CA ILE A 385 -8.91 -6.74 3.83
C ILE A 385 -7.98 -7.28 4.95
N GLY A 386 -8.53 -7.74 6.04
CA GLY A 386 -7.77 -8.32 7.14
C GLY A 386 -7.06 -9.61 6.78
N ASN A 387 -5.76 -9.69 7.10
CA ASN A 387 -4.93 -10.89 6.99
C ASN A 387 -4.88 -11.69 8.32
N GLY A 388 -5.43 -11.10 9.40
CA GLY A 388 -5.49 -11.74 10.71
C GLY A 388 -4.21 -11.65 11.52
N ALA A 389 -4.19 -12.47 12.60
CA ALA A 389 -3.04 -12.74 13.44
C ALA A 389 -2.76 -14.24 13.41
N GLY A 390 -1.53 -14.67 13.63
CA GLY A 390 -1.12 -16.06 13.59
C GLY A 390 0.21 -16.27 12.90
N GLU A 391 0.50 -17.47 12.47
CA GLU A 391 1.68 -17.77 11.67
C GLU A 391 1.61 -16.99 10.35
N GLY A 392 2.69 -16.32 9.97
CA GLY A 392 2.74 -15.45 8.80
C GLY A 392 2.07 -14.08 8.94
N ALA A 393 1.44 -13.77 10.09
CA ALA A 393 0.76 -12.49 10.33
C ALA A 393 1.70 -11.32 10.70
N CYS A 394 3.00 -11.46 10.46
CA CYS A 394 3.94 -10.33 10.53
C CYS A 394 3.64 -9.30 9.43
N GLU A 395 4.21 -8.12 9.55
CA GLU A 395 4.08 -7.09 8.52
C GLU A 395 4.52 -7.59 7.14
N VAL A 396 3.92 -7.05 6.10
CA VAL A 396 4.35 -7.28 4.73
C VAL A 396 5.85 -6.94 4.56
N HIS A 397 6.51 -7.51 3.56
CA HIS A 397 7.96 -7.41 3.32
C HIS A 397 8.83 -8.10 4.40
N ASN A 398 8.25 -8.90 5.27
CA ASN A 398 8.99 -9.70 6.24
C ASN A 398 9.28 -11.09 5.67
N PRO A 399 10.51 -11.63 5.84
CA PRO A 399 10.85 -12.99 5.36
C PRO A 399 9.98 -14.13 5.92
N ALA A 400 9.24 -13.90 7.01
CA ALA A 400 8.33 -14.87 7.61
C ALA A 400 6.84 -14.58 7.32
N TYR A 401 6.55 -13.66 6.40
CA TYR A 401 5.18 -13.36 6.00
C TYR A 401 4.52 -14.53 5.27
N ASP A 402 3.22 -14.73 5.47
CA ASP A 402 2.35 -15.56 4.63
C ASP A 402 0.96 -14.92 4.52
N PHE A 403 0.32 -15.08 3.36
CA PHE A 403 -1.06 -14.66 3.17
C PHE A 403 -2.02 -15.62 3.88
N ASN A 404 -3.03 -15.10 4.56
CA ASN A 404 -4.02 -15.92 5.24
C ASN A 404 -5.09 -16.43 4.27
N ASP A 405 -5.04 -17.73 3.95
CA ASP A 405 -5.98 -18.37 3.02
C ASP A 405 -7.45 -18.18 3.43
N GLY A 406 -7.75 -17.98 4.73
CA GLY A 406 -9.10 -17.69 5.21
C GLY A 406 -9.69 -16.37 4.70
N ALA A 407 -8.87 -15.46 4.16
CA ALA A 407 -9.33 -14.22 3.55
C ALA A 407 -9.79 -14.39 2.10
N LEU A 408 -9.39 -15.48 1.42
CA LEU A 408 -9.66 -15.70 -0.02
C LEU A 408 -11.14 -15.64 -0.38
N PRO A 409 -12.06 -16.38 0.27
CA PRO A 409 -13.49 -16.33 -0.08
C PRO A 409 -14.12 -14.98 0.20
N LEU A 410 -13.65 -14.29 1.25
CA LEU A 410 -14.15 -12.96 1.62
C LEU A 410 -13.81 -11.94 0.54
N GLY A 411 -12.55 -11.87 0.14
CA GLY A 411 -12.11 -10.94 -0.89
C GLY A 411 -12.76 -11.22 -2.25
N ALA A 412 -12.83 -12.49 -2.66
CA ALA A 412 -13.50 -12.88 -3.88
C ALA A 412 -15.00 -12.52 -3.86
N SER A 413 -15.68 -12.71 -2.71
CA SER A 413 -17.09 -12.35 -2.54
C SER A 413 -17.30 -10.84 -2.60
N VAL A 414 -16.39 -10.03 -2.02
CA VAL A 414 -16.48 -8.56 -2.11
C VAL A 414 -16.34 -8.11 -3.56
N PHE A 415 -15.34 -8.60 -4.32
CA PHE A 415 -15.20 -8.27 -5.73
C PHE A 415 -16.42 -8.69 -6.56
N ALA A 416 -16.98 -9.88 -6.31
CA ALA A 416 -18.17 -10.34 -7.00
C ALA A 416 -19.40 -9.47 -6.69
N ARG A 417 -19.62 -9.13 -5.42
CA ARG A 417 -20.72 -8.25 -5.00
C ARG A 417 -20.58 -6.83 -5.53
N MET A 418 -19.36 -6.29 -5.64
CA MET A 418 -19.17 -5.00 -6.31
C MET A 418 -19.72 -4.99 -7.73
N VAL A 419 -19.46 -6.05 -8.48
CA VAL A 419 -20.01 -6.20 -9.85
C VAL A 419 -21.54 -6.35 -9.83
N GLU A 420 -22.07 -7.29 -9.07
CA GLU A 420 -23.52 -7.56 -9.01
C GLU A 420 -24.33 -6.33 -8.55
N THR A 421 -23.77 -5.55 -7.62
CA THR A 421 -24.43 -4.34 -7.11
C THR A 421 -24.32 -3.16 -8.07
N ARG A 422 -23.11 -2.93 -8.64
CA ARG A 422 -22.87 -1.78 -9.52
C ARG A 422 -23.49 -1.95 -10.90
N LEU A 423 -23.42 -3.17 -11.44
CA LEU A 423 -23.90 -3.53 -12.77
C LEU A 423 -25.18 -4.39 -12.67
N ASN A 424 -26.04 -4.10 -11.71
CA ASN A 424 -27.31 -4.82 -11.53
C ASN A 424 -28.16 -4.78 -12.81
N ARG A 425 -28.97 -5.83 -13.01
CA ARG A 425 -29.87 -6.00 -14.15
C ARG A 425 -31.07 -5.04 -14.07
#